data_939d32878e28160afc9569c5a484904d
#
_entry.id   939d32878e28160afc9569c5a484904d
#
_cell.length_a   1.000
_cell.length_b   1.000
_cell.length_c   1.000
_cell.angle_alpha   90.00
_cell.angle_beta   90.00
_cell.angle_gamma   90.00
#
_symmetry.space_group_name_H-M   'P 1'
#
loop_
_entity.id
_entity.type
_entity.pdbx_description
1 polymer ?
#
loop_
_entity_poly.entity_id
_entity_poly.type
_entity_poly.pdbx_seq_one_letter_code
_entity_poly.pdbx_strand_id
1 'polypeptide(L)'
;MVYFTSSMGMATFADRESFQRKQKMASDGYEMKSASEEWSSKNDLTYKLQAKSKELVECLRTVICDKKKDDVIALEWSPSTHQICCDIFSPPNIDRFLEYFWSLWYPHCPIVHKPLFDASSASPGLLCVMVILGACLSPNEEDNEVAKKWLDSVEELIFRHRCFRDSTAADNNASLKEEVQAMQAAYLVSSLQKREGTVEAQARMRRHRHASMVTVSGVPS
;
A
#
# COMPACT_ATOMS: atom_id res chain seq x y z
N MET A 1 29.21 8.29 -12.65
CA MET A 1 27.89 8.85 -12.96
C MET A 1 27.15 7.78 -13.77
N VAL A 2 26.44 6.90 -13.09
CA VAL A 2 25.73 5.78 -13.72
C VAL A 2 24.27 6.18 -13.79
N TYR A 3 23.80 6.47 -14.99
CA TYR A 3 22.37 6.69 -15.25
C TYR A 3 21.64 5.35 -15.18
N PHE A 4 20.92 5.09 -14.09
CA PHE A 4 19.92 4.04 -14.04
C PHE A 4 18.69 4.49 -14.84
N THR A 5 18.72 4.35 -16.14
CA THR A 5 17.54 4.33 -16.98
C THR A 5 16.98 2.90 -16.97
N SER A 6 16.48 2.46 -15.81
CA SER A 6 15.64 1.27 -15.78
C SER A 6 14.27 1.68 -16.30
N SER A 7 14.01 1.42 -17.56
CA SER A 7 12.66 1.29 -18.10
C SER A 7 12.03 0.11 -17.36
N MET A 8 11.44 0.35 -16.20
CA MET A 8 10.57 -0.63 -15.55
C MET A 8 9.44 -0.90 -16.53
N GLY A 9 9.48 -2.07 -17.19
CA GLY A 9 8.36 -2.58 -17.96
C GLY A 9 7.15 -2.65 -17.04
N MET A 10 6.22 -1.74 -17.23
CA MET A 10 5.01 -1.67 -16.43
C MET A 10 4.11 -2.85 -16.81
N ALA A 11 3.51 -3.50 -15.80
CA ALA A 11 2.49 -4.51 -16.02
C ALA A 11 1.43 -3.95 -16.99
N THR A 12 1.32 -4.57 -18.15
CA THR A 12 0.41 -4.17 -19.22
C THR A 12 -0.93 -4.89 -19.05
N PHE A 13 -1.92 -4.51 -19.84
CA PHE A 13 -3.21 -5.21 -19.92
C PHE A 13 -3.02 -6.72 -20.25
N ALA A 14 -2.02 -7.05 -21.08
CA ALA A 14 -1.66 -8.43 -21.42
C ALA A 14 -1.15 -9.22 -20.18
N ASP A 15 -0.45 -8.55 -19.26
CA ASP A 15 0.00 -9.17 -18.01
C ASP A 15 -1.19 -9.50 -17.09
N ARG A 16 -2.23 -8.66 -17.10
CA ARG A 16 -3.48 -8.89 -16.36
C ARG A 16 -4.24 -10.11 -16.90
N GLU A 17 -4.33 -10.27 -18.22
CA GLU A 17 -4.97 -11.45 -18.83
C GLU A 17 -4.18 -12.75 -18.59
N SER A 18 -2.85 -12.69 -18.61
CA SER A 18 -2.00 -13.86 -18.34
C SER A 18 -2.13 -14.34 -16.89
N PHE A 19 -2.38 -13.41 -15.96
CA PHE A 19 -2.66 -13.72 -14.56
C PHE A 19 -4.00 -14.46 -14.40
N GLN A 20 -5.06 -13.99 -15.07
CA GLN A 20 -6.38 -14.66 -15.04
C GLN A 20 -6.31 -16.10 -15.55
N ARG A 21 -5.50 -16.39 -16.57
CA ARG A 21 -5.27 -17.75 -17.08
C ARG A 21 -4.51 -18.63 -16.08
N LYS A 22 -3.48 -18.08 -15.42
CA LYS A 22 -2.70 -18.80 -14.39
C LYS A 22 -3.55 -19.12 -13.16
N GLN A 23 -4.43 -18.21 -12.75
CA GLN A 23 -5.34 -18.40 -11.63
C GLN A 23 -6.33 -19.54 -11.90
N LYS A 24 -6.82 -19.66 -13.14
CA LYS A 24 -7.71 -20.73 -13.57
C LYS A 24 -7.02 -22.11 -13.61
N MET A 25 -5.71 -22.16 -13.91
CA MET A 25 -4.92 -23.40 -13.91
C MET A 25 -4.48 -23.83 -12.49
N ALA A 26 -4.31 -22.89 -11.56
CA ALA A 26 -3.93 -23.19 -10.18
C ALA A 26 -5.09 -23.77 -9.35
N SER A 27 -6.34 -23.56 -9.77
CA SER A 27 -7.53 -24.09 -9.07
C SER A 27 -7.70 -25.61 -9.21
N ASP A 28 -7.04 -26.24 -10.18
CA ASP A 28 -7.24 -27.66 -10.51
C ASP A 28 -6.22 -28.60 -9.85
N GLY A 29 -5.34 -28.13 -8.96
CA GLY A 29 -4.19 -28.89 -8.47
C GLY A 29 -3.92 -28.88 -6.96
N TYR A 30 -4.92 -28.70 -6.07
CA TYR A 30 -4.66 -28.74 -4.64
C TYR A 30 -5.19 -30.04 -3.98
N GLU A 31 -4.25 -30.81 -3.40
CA GLU A 31 -4.53 -31.92 -2.49
C GLU A 31 -5.35 -31.43 -1.27
N MET A 32 -6.38 -32.19 -0.94
CA MET A 32 -7.28 -31.99 0.20
C MET A 32 -6.52 -32.08 1.53
N LYS A 33 -6.10 -30.94 2.07
CA LYS A 33 -5.91 -30.81 3.53
C LYS A 33 -7.27 -30.84 4.20
N SER A 34 -7.36 -31.44 5.39
CA SER A 34 -8.65 -31.67 6.04
C SER A 34 -9.48 -30.38 6.14
N ALA A 35 -10.69 -30.38 5.66
CA ALA A 35 -11.57 -29.22 5.57
C ALA A 35 -11.78 -28.47 6.92
N SER A 36 -11.56 -29.14 8.05
CA SER A 36 -11.65 -28.57 9.40
C SER A 36 -10.46 -27.67 9.78
N GLU A 37 -9.24 -28.01 9.35
CA GLU A 37 -8.05 -27.20 9.63
C GLU A 37 -7.99 -25.96 8.75
N GLU A 38 -8.39 -26.07 7.48
CA GLU A 38 -8.50 -24.93 6.57
C GLU A 38 -9.59 -23.95 7.02
N TRP A 39 -10.72 -24.44 7.52
CA TRP A 39 -11.81 -23.61 8.03
C TRP A 39 -11.41 -22.82 9.27
N SER A 40 -10.72 -23.46 10.23
CA SER A 40 -10.23 -22.82 11.44
C SER A 40 -9.16 -21.76 11.13
N SER A 41 -8.23 -22.08 10.24
CA SER A 41 -7.16 -21.16 9.81
C SER A 41 -7.71 -19.95 9.04
N LYS A 42 -8.68 -20.13 8.16
CA LYS A 42 -9.34 -19.02 7.45
C LYS A 42 -10.10 -18.09 8.39
N ASN A 43 -10.81 -18.65 9.37
CA ASN A 43 -11.55 -17.85 10.34
C ASN A 43 -10.62 -16.99 11.22
N ASP A 44 -9.49 -17.53 11.69
CA ASP A 44 -8.50 -16.80 12.48
C ASP A 44 -7.83 -15.67 11.65
N LEU A 45 -7.48 -15.96 10.42
CA LEU A 45 -6.92 -14.95 9.50
C LEU A 45 -7.93 -13.84 9.20
N THR A 46 -9.19 -14.21 8.92
CA THR A 46 -10.26 -13.23 8.67
C THR A 46 -10.49 -12.33 9.90
N TYR A 47 -10.47 -12.90 11.12
CA TYR A 47 -10.61 -12.12 12.35
C TYR A 47 -9.45 -11.13 12.55
N LYS A 48 -8.21 -11.57 12.35
CA LYS A 48 -7.01 -10.71 12.42
C LYS A 48 -7.07 -9.58 11.41
N LEU A 49 -7.46 -9.88 10.18
CA LEU A 49 -7.62 -8.87 9.13
C LEU A 49 -8.79 -7.93 9.41
N GLN A 50 -9.85 -8.36 10.12
CA GLN A 50 -10.94 -7.49 10.51
C GLN A 50 -10.48 -6.39 11.50
N ALA A 51 -9.64 -6.73 12.46
CA ALA A 51 -9.05 -5.75 13.37
C ALA A 51 -8.14 -4.78 12.61
N LYS A 52 -7.33 -5.31 11.70
CA LYS A 52 -6.44 -4.50 10.85
C LYS A 52 -7.21 -3.57 9.91
N SER A 53 -8.28 -4.05 9.29
CA SER A 53 -9.18 -3.24 8.47
C SER A 53 -9.69 -2.00 9.23
N LYS A 54 -10.17 -2.19 10.47
CA LYS A 54 -10.62 -1.08 11.32
C LYS A 54 -9.49 -0.09 11.63
N GLU A 55 -8.29 -0.58 11.91
CA GLU A 55 -7.11 0.25 12.14
C GLU A 55 -6.79 1.12 10.91
N LEU A 56 -6.79 0.54 9.69
CA LEU A 56 -6.54 1.28 8.45
C LEU A 56 -7.56 2.38 8.22
N VAL A 57 -8.85 2.07 8.39
CA VAL A 57 -9.95 3.03 8.24
C VAL A 57 -9.79 4.19 9.22
N GLU A 58 -9.45 3.90 10.49
CA GLU A 58 -9.27 4.94 11.51
C GLU A 58 -8.02 5.80 11.25
N CYS A 59 -6.92 5.20 10.80
CA CYS A 59 -5.71 5.94 10.41
C CYS A 59 -6.02 6.92 9.26
N LEU A 60 -6.71 6.47 8.22
CA LEU A 60 -7.08 7.31 7.09
C LEU A 60 -8.09 8.39 7.49
N ARG A 61 -9.07 8.05 8.35
CA ARG A 61 -10.00 9.02 8.90
C ARG A 61 -9.25 10.14 9.62
N THR A 62 -8.34 9.78 10.50
CA THR A 62 -7.52 10.75 11.26
C THR A 62 -6.76 11.67 10.33
N VAL A 63 -6.08 11.11 9.33
CA VAL A 63 -5.30 11.90 8.36
C VAL A 63 -6.18 12.88 7.58
N ILE A 64 -7.37 12.46 7.15
CA ILE A 64 -8.29 13.30 6.37
C ILE A 64 -8.96 14.36 7.27
N CYS A 65 -9.36 14.00 8.49
CA CYS A 65 -9.99 14.95 9.42
C CYS A 65 -9.02 16.00 9.96
N ASP A 66 -7.74 15.61 10.18
CA ASP A 66 -6.69 16.50 10.71
C ASP A 66 -5.97 17.30 9.62
N LYS A 67 -6.48 17.28 8.38
CA LYS A 67 -5.89 18.05 7.29
C LYS A 67 -5.94 19.56 7.59
N LYS A 68 -4.85 20.26 7.26
CA LYS A 68 -4.79 21.71 7.32
C LYS A 68 -5.49 22.32 6.11
N LYS A 69 -5.84 23.62 6.17
CA LYS A 69 -6.55 24.31 5.10
C LYS A 69 -5.81 24.29 3.74
N ASP A 70 -4.49 24.19 3.79
CA ASP A 70 -3.61 24.15 2.58
C ASP A 70 -3.05 22.74 2.33
N ASP A 71 -3.68 21.70 2.89
CA ASP A 71 -3.25 20.31 2.72
C ASP A 71 -3.57 19.80 1.31
N VAL A 72 -2.74 18.89 0.84
CA VAL A 72 -2.85 18.28 -0.49
C VAL A 72 -4.03 17.31 -0.64
N ILE A 73 -4.64 16.90 0.48
CA ILE A 73 -5.77 15.99 0.49
C ILE A 73 -7.04 16.71 0.07
N ALA A 74 -7.51 16.44 -1.15
CA ALA A 74 -8.78 16.95 -1.63
C ALA A 74 -10.00 16.22 -1.02
N LEU A 75 -9.80 14.95 -0.62
CA LEU A 75 -10.87 14.11 -0.09
C LEU A 75 -11.41 14.65 1.24
N GLU A 76 -12.73 14.66 1.40
CA GLU A 76 -13.40 15.01 2.64
C GLU A 76 -14.01 13.78 3.31
N TRP A 77 -13.94 13.74 4.65
CA TRP A 77 -14.53 12.64 5.42
C TRP A 77 -16.02 12.85 5.55
N SER A 78 -16.79 12.01 4.93
CA SER A 78 -18.24 11.96 4.92
C SER A 78 -18.74 10.53 5.21
N PRO A 79 -20.02 10.31 5.51
CA PRO A 79 -20.56 8.95 5.65
C PRO A 79 -20.35 8.08 4.42
N SER A 80 -20.45 8.66 3.22
CA SER A 80 -20.17 7.96 1.95
C SER A 80 -18.68 7.62 1.78
N THR A 81 -17.79 8.56 2.11
CA THR A 81 -16.34 8.32 2.10
C THR A 81 -15.95 7.25 3.11
N HIS A 82 -16.56 7.25 4.29
CA HIS A 82 -16.36 6.21 5.30
C HIS A 82 -16.77 4.83 4.76
N GLN A 83 -17.94 4.71 4.13
CA GLN A 83 -18.40 3.45 3.56
C GLN A 83 -17.45 2.93 2.48
N ILE A 84 -17.04 3.79 1.54
CA ILE A 84 -16.05 3.43 0.50
C ILE A 84 -14.72 2.98 1.12
N CYS A 85 -14.26 3.65 2.19
CA CYS A 85 -13.06 3.25 2.91
C CYS A 85 -13.22 1.86 3.54
N CYS A 86 -14.35 1.60 4.19
CA CYS A 86 -14.63 0.28 4.76
C CYS A 86 -14.70 -0.82 3.69
N ASP A 87 -15.22 -0.51 2.53
CA ASP A 87 -15.34 -1.46 1.42
C ASP A 87 -13.97 -1.80 0.82
N ILE A 88 -13.15 -0.78 0.48
CA ILE A 88 -11.83 -1.00 -0.13
C ILE A 88 -10.87 -1.71 0.82
N PHE A 89 -10.93 -1.42 2.13
CA PHE A 89 -10.11 -2.05 3.16
C PHE A 89 -10.83 -3.19 3.90
N SER A 90 -11.92 -3.74 3.36
CA SER A 90 -12.55 -4.95 3.91
C SER A 90 -11.59 -6.15 3.82
N PRO A 91 -11.65 -7.12 4.76
CA PRO A 91 -10.75 -8.27 4.74
C PRO A 91 -10.70 -8.99 3.38
N PRO A 92 -11.83 -9.28 2.70
CA PRO A 92 -11.80 -9.92 1.39
C PRO A 92 -11.10 -9.08 0.32
N ASN A 93 -11.26 -7.75 0.37
CA ASN A 93 -10.61 -6.86 -0.58
C ASN A 93 -9.12 -6.66 -0.27
N ILE A 94 -8.71 -6.64 1.01
CA ILE A 94 -7.30 -6.67 1.40
C ILE A 94 -6.62 -7.89 0.79
N ASP A 95 -7.18 -9.09 0.98
CA ASP A 95 -6.62 -10.32 0.42
C ASP A 95 -6.53 -10.26 -1.11
N ARG A 96 -7.62 -9.86 -1.76
CA ARG A 96 -7.71 -9.76 -3.21
C ARG A 96 -6.70 -8.78 -3.80
N PHE A 97 -6.58 -7.59 -3.22
CA PHE A 97 -5.66 -6.57 -3.71
C PHE A 97 -4.20 -6.90 -3.39
N LEU A 98 -3.92 -7.53 -2.25
CA LEU A 98 -2.58 -8.06 -1.98
C LEU A 98 -2.19 -9.15 -2.98
N GLU A 99 -3.12 -9.98 -3.45
CA GLU A 99 -2.85 -10.95 -4.50
C GLU A 99 -2.41 -10.27 -5.80
N TYR A 100 -3.08 -9.19 -6.22
CA TYR A 100 -2.65 -8.39 -7.39
C TYR A 100 -1.30 -7.72 -7.15
N PHE A 101 -1.05 -7.18 -5.95
CA PHE A 101 0.25 -6.64 -5.59
C PHE A 101 1.36 -7.68 -5.75
N TRP A 102 1.19 -8.87 -5.17
CA TRP A 102 2.19 -9.94 -5.20
C TRP A 102 2.41 -10.53 -6.59
N SER A 103 1.40 -10.54 -7.42
CA SER A 103 1.45 -11.19 -8.73
C SER A 103 1.91 -10.24 -9.84
N LEU A 104 1.52 -8.98 -9.77
CA LEU A 104 1.73 -8.02 -10.85
C LEU A 104 2.78 -6.97 -10.55
N TRP A 105 2.90 -6.51 -9.30
CA TRP A 105 3.87 -5.48 -8.92
C TRP A 105 5.18 -6.07 -8.38
N TYR A 106 5.06 -6.95 -7.42
CA TYR A 106 6.19 -7.49 -6.68
C TYR A 106 7.32 -8.08 -7.56
N PRO A 107 7.07 -8.80 -8.67
CA PRO A 107 8.13 -9.30 -9.54
C PRO A 107 9.03 -8.21 -10.12
N HIS A 108 8.52 -7.00 -10.23
CA HIS A 108 9.26 -5.84 -10.76
C HIS A 108 9.93 -5.01 -9.67
N CYS A 109 9.47 -5.12 -8.43
CA CYS A 109 9.94 -4.30 -7.31
C CYS A 109 9.86 -5.08 -5.98
N PRO A 110 10.77 -6.03 -5.72
CA PRO A 110 10.72 -6.93 -4.57
C PRO A 110 11.31 -6.30 -3.29
N ILE A 111 10.82 -5.13 -2.90
CA ILE A 111 11.31 -4.41 -1.70
C ILE A 111 10.72 -4.92 -0.39
N VAL A 112 9.62 -5.66 -0.43
CA VAL A 112 8.98 -6.29 0.73
C VAL A 112 9.31 -7.77 0.71
N HIS A 113 9.81 -8.32 1.80
CA HIS A 113 10.16 -9.75 1.87
C HIS A 113 8.89 -10.60 2.04
N LYS A 114 8.37 -11.12 0.92
CA LYS A 114 7.08 -11.85 0.86
C LYS A 114 6.97 -13.00 1.88
N PRO A 115 8.00 -13.88 2.09
CA PRO A 115 7.90 -14.98 3.03
C PRO A 115 7.73 -14.57 4.50
N LEU A 116 8.17 -13.37 4.88
CA LEU A 116 8.04 -12.83 6.24
C LEU A 116 6.93 -11.78 6.36
N PHE A 117 6.22 -11.50 5.28
CA PHE A 117 5.14 -10.53 5.31
C PHE A 117 3.87 -11.15 5.90
N ASP A 118 3.34 -10.49 6.92
CA ASP A 118 2.05 -10.78 7.53
C ASP A 118 1.22 -9.49 7.55
N ALA A 119 0.11 -9.49 6.83
CA ALA A 119 -0.79 -8.34 6.70
C ALA A 119 -1.35 -7.88 8.05
N SER A 120 -1.57 -8.81 8.99
CA SER A 120 -2.12 -8.50 10.31
C SER A 120 -1.14 -7.72 11.21
N SER A 121 0.15 -7.91 11.00
CA SER A 121 1.24 -7.27 11.78
C SER A 121 1.98 -6.16 11.00
N ALA A 122 1.64 -5.93 9.75
CA ALA A 122 2.24 -4.88 8.93
C ALA A 122 1.85 -3.49 9.44
N SER A 123 2.73 -2.49 9.27
CA SER A 123 2.38 -1.11 9.60
C SER A 123 1.22 -0.62 8.75
N PRO A 124 0.34 0.25 9.28
CA PRO A 124 -0.82 0.76 8.53
C PRO A 124 -0.43 1.41 7.20
N GLY A 125 0.63 2.21 7.18
CA GLY A 125 1.11 2.88 5.98
C GLY A 125 1.55 1.91 4.89
N LEU A 126 2.31 0.85 5.27
CA LEU A 126 2.75 -0.16 4.33
C LEU A 126 1.57 -0.95 3.76
N LEU A 127 0.68 -1.43 4.63
CA LEU A 127 -0.47 -2.21 4.18
C LEU A 127 -1.42 -1.37 3.31
N CYS A 128 -1.71 -0.11 3.70
CA CYS A 128 -2.52 0.80 2.89
C CYS A 128 -1.97 0.95 1.47
N VAL A 129 -0.70 1.27 1.32
CA VAL A 129 -0.14 1.48 -0.02
C VAL A 129 -0.10 0.20 -0.85
N MET A 130 0.15 -0.97 -0.25
CA MET A 130 0.12 -2.26 -0.95
C MET A 130 -1.29 -2.59 -1.45
N VAL A 131 -2.31 -2.35 -0.63
CA VAL A 131 -3.73 -2.56 -0.99
C VAL A 131 -4.14 -1.60 -2.12
N ILE A 132 -3.87 -0.30 -1.99
CA ILE A 132 -4.21 0.70 -3.01
C ILE A 132 -3.47 0.41 -4.33
N LEU A 133 -2.20 0.03 -4.26
CA LEU A 133 -1.42 -0.33 -5.44
C LEU A 133 -2.01 -1.59 -6.12
N GLY A 134 -2.38 -2.60 -5.34
CA GLY A 134 -3.08 -3.78 -5.87
C GLY A 134 -4.43 -3.45 -6.48
N ALA A 135 -5.21 -2.54 -5.88
CA ALA A 135 -6.48 -2.07 -6.43
C ALA A 135 -6.29 -1.30 -7.75
N CYS A 136 -5.23 -0.48 -7.87
CA CYS A 136 -4.86 0.17 -9.14
C CYS A 136 -4.44 -0.84 -10.23
N LEU A 137 -4.08 -2.06 -9.87
CA LEU A 137 -3.73 -3.13 -10.78
C LEU A 137 -4.89 -4.10 -11.03
N SER A 138 -6.02 -3.90 -10.37
CA SER A 138 -7.23 -4.72 -10.57
C SER A 138 -7.66 -4.72 -12.04
N PRO A 139 -8.13 -5.85 -12.57
CA PRO A 139 -8.77 -5.88 -13.89
C PRO A 139 -10.12 -5.14 -13.90
N ASN A 140 -10.70 -4.86 -12.74
CA ASN A 140 -11.91 -4.08 -12.62
C ASN A 140 -11.56 -2.59 -12.59
N GLU A 141 -12.08 -1.83 -13.57
CA GLU A 141 -11.85 -0.39 -13.71
C GLU A 141 -12.42 0.41 -12.52
N GLU A 142 -13.53 -0.03 -11.94
CA GLU A 142 -14.13 0.60 -10.77
C GLU A 142 -13.19 0.56 -9.54
N ASP A 143 -12.53 -0.57 -9.28
CA ASP A 143 -11.51 -0.69 -8.22
C ASP A 143 -10.40 0.33 -8.42
N ASN A 144 -9.94 0.47 -9.67
CA ASN A 144 -8.85 1.37 -10.04
C ASN A 144 -9.25 2.84 -9.79
N GLU A 145 -10.42 3.25 -10.28
CA GLU A 145 -10.90 4.63 -10.10
C GLU A 145 -11.19 4.98 -8.63
N VAL A 146 -11.68 4.03 -7.86
CA VAL A 146 -11.87 4.22 -6.41
C VAL A 146 -10.51 4.34 -5.71
N ALA A 147 -9.54 3.48 -6.04
CA ALA A 147 -8.22 3.49 -5.43
C ALA A 147 -7.47 4.81 -5.66
N LYS A 148 -7.56 5.38 -6.86
CA LYS A 148 -6.90 6.65 -7.20
C LYS A 148 -7.31 7.81 -6.29
N LYS A 149 -8.55 7.83 -5.80
CA LYS A 149 -9.05 8.87 -4.88
C LYS A 149 -8.33 8.88 -3.52
N TRP A 150 -7.69 7.76 -3.14
CA TRP A 150 -7.01 7.61 -1.86
C TRP A 150 -5.52 7.91 -1.91
N LEU A 151 -4.94 8.16 -3.09
CA LEU A 151 -3.50 8.31 -3.28
C LEU A 151 -2.88 9.39 -2.37
N ASP A 152 -3.47 10.59 -2.33
CA ASP A 152 -2.96 11.69 -1.54
C ASP A 152 -3.12 11.44 -0.04
N SER A 153 -4.22 10.80 0.37
CA SER A 153 -4.46 10.45 1.78
C SER A 153 -3.46 9.38 2.27
N VAL A 154 -3.17 8.39 1.43
CA VAL A 154 -2.17 7.33 1.74
C VAL A 154 -0.76 7.91 1.72
N GLU A 155 -0.43 8.80 0.79
CA GLU A 155 0.84 9.52 0.80
C GLU A 155 1.02 10.26 2.13
N GLU A 156 0.03 11.05 2.53
CA GLU A 156 0.11 11.83 3.74
C GLU A 156 0.18 10.95 5.00
N LEU A 157 -0.57 9.85 5.04
CA LEU A 157 -0.48 8.84 6.13
C LEU A 157 0.96 8.35 6.31
N ILE A 158 1.63 8.03 5.21
CA ILE A 158 2.99 7.49 5.22
C ILE A 158 3.99 8.57 5.67
N PHE A 159 3.94 9.77 5.09
CA PHE A 159 4.89 10.83 5.39
C PHE A 159 4.61 11.56 6.72
N ARG A 160 3.49 11.30 7.40
CA ARG A 160 3.28 11.67 8.80
C ARG A 160 4.01 10.76 9.78
N HIS A 161 4.56 9.64 9.32
CA HIS A 161 5.36 8.77 10.18
C HIS A 161 6.58 9.53 10.73
N ARG A 162 6.91 9.28 12.00
CA ARG A 162 7.95 10.01 12.75
C ARG A 162 9.32 10.03 12.06
N CYS A 163 9.69 8.96 11.35
CA CYS A 163 10.98 8.90 10.66
C CYS A 163 11.13 9.96 9.55
N PHE A 164 10.04 10.55 9.05
CA PHE A 164 10.06 11.60 8.03
C PHE A 164 9.87 13.02 8.62
N ARG A 165 9.65 13.13 9.92
CA ARG A 165 9.60 14.41 10.64
C ARG A 165 10.98 14.72 11.20
N ASP A 166 11.27 16.00 11.41
CA ASP A 166 12.60 16.47 11.82
C ASP A 166 13.22 15.65 12.96
N SER A 167 14.47 15.24 12.74
CA SER A 167 15.27 14.31 13.53
C SER A 167 15.76 14.88 14.89
N THR A 168 15.16 15.93 15.43
CA THR A 168 15.60 16.53 16.71
C THR A 168 15.13 15.77 17.95
N ALA A 169 14.23 14.83 17.81
CA ALA A 169 13.83 13.91 18.86
C ALA A 169 14.34 12.51 18.53
N ALA A 170 15.58 12.23 18.88
CA ALA A 170 16.12 10.87 18.93
C ALA A 170 15.41 10.10 20.07
N ASP A 171 14.15 9.74 19.84
CA ASP A 171 13.49 8.72 20.64
C ASP A 171 14.07 7.37 20.23
N ASN A 172 15.04 6.90 21.02
CA ASN A 172 15.76 5.62 20.86
C ASN A 172 14.85 4.37 20.96
N ASN A 173 13.53 4.54 20.93
CA ASN A 173 12.53 3.46 21.09
C ASN A 173 11.81 3.08 19.80
N ALA A 174 12.23 3.57 18.63
CA ALA A 174 11.67 3.11 17.36
C ALA A 174 12.13 1.68 17.07
N SER A 175 11.20 0.78 16.80
CA SER A 175 11.54 -0.51 16.26
C SER A 175 12.13 -0.35 14.85
N LEU A 176 13.33 -0.89 14.60
CA LEU A 176 13.94 -0.91 13.27
C LEU A 176 12.97 -1.47 12.20
N LYS A 177 12.12 -2.43 12.61
CA LYS A 177 11.07 -2.98 11.74
C LYS A 177 10.09 -1.90 11.28
N GLU A 178 9.66 -1.00 12.15
CA GLU A 178 8.72 0.09 11.81
C GLU A 178 9.36 1.09 10.86
N GLU A 179 10.61 1.44 11.07
CA GLU A 179 11.34 2.36 10.19
C GLU A 179 11.55 1.76 8.80
N VAL A 180 11.94 0.49 8.72
CA VAL A 180 12.07 -0.23 7.45
C VAL A 180 10.73 -0.27 6.72
N GLN A 181 9.63 -0.58 7.41
CA GLN A 181 8.30 -0.60 6.80
C GLN A 181 7.84 0.79 6.35
N ALA A 182 8.18 1.84 7.09
CA ALA A 182 7.88 3.22 6.67
C ALA A 182 8.65 3.61 5.39
N MET A 183 9.92 3.22 5.28
CA MET A 183 10.72 3.43 4.07
C MET A 183 10.21 2.63 2.87
N GLN A 184 9.81 1.37 3.09
CA GLN A 184 9.17 0.55 2.05
C GLN A 184 7.87 1.20 1.57
N ALA A 185 7.03 1.66 2.50
CA ALA A 185 5.78 2.36 2.19
C ALA A 185 6.03 3.64 1.40
N ALA A 186 7.00 4.47 1.81
CA ALA A 186 7.37 5.70 1.11
C ALA A 186 7.86 5.43 -0.31
N TYR A 187 8.65 4.39 -0.53
CA TYR A 187 9.08 3.99 -1.86
C TYR A 187 7.91 3.55 -2.74
N LEU A 188 7.00 2.72 -2.20
CA LEU A 188 5.82 2.24 -2.94
C LEU A 188 4.89 3.38 -3.31
N VAL A 189 4.58 4.29 -2.38
CA VAL A 189 3.70 5.43 -2.67
C VAL A 189 4.34 6.41 -3.65
N SER A 190 5.67 6.59 -3.60
CA SER A 190 6.40 7.41 -4.57
C SER A 190 6.28 6.85 -5.98
N SER A 191 6.42 5.52 -6.11
CA SER A 191 6.27 4.81 -7.38
C SER A 191 4.83 4.87 -7.90
N LEU A 192 3.86 4.76 -7.00
CA LEU A 192 2.44 4.82 -7.32
C LEU A 192 2.01 6.24 -7.76
N GLN A 193 2.42 7.28 -7.03
CA GLN A 193 2.16 8.67 -7.39
C GLN A 193 2.81 9.07 -8.74
N LYS A 194 4.00 8.54 -9.02
CA LYS A 194 4.66 8.76 -10.32
C LYS A 194 3.85 8.16 -11.48
N ARG A 195 3.14 7.08 -11.25
CA ARG A 195 2.39 6.33 -12.27
C ARG A 195 0.94 6.82 -12.42
N GLU A 196 0.24 6.99 -11.31
CA GLU A 196 -1.21 7.23 -11.27
C GLU A 196 -1.57 8.63 -10.73
N GLY A 197 -0.60 9.33 -10.12
CA GLY A 197 -0.83 10.62 -9.50
C GLY A 197 -0.96 11.76 -10.50
N THR A 198 -1.56 12.86 -10.04
CA THR A 198 -1.65 14.11 -10.80
C THR A 198 -0.27 14.75 -11.03
N VAL A 199 -0.19 15.70 -11.94
CA VAL A 199 1.05 16.45 -12.21
C VAL A 199 1.56 17.14 -10.94
N GLU A 200 0.64 17.68 -10.12
CA GLU A 200 0.93 18.33 -8.84
C GLU A 200 1.49 17.34 -7.82
N ALA A 201 0.86 16.15 -7.70
CA ALA A 201 1.34 15.09 -6.82
C ALA A 201 2.74 14.61 -7.22
N GLN A 202 2.97 14.40 -8.52
CA GLN A 202 4.29 14.05 -9.04
C GLN A 202 5.35 15.14 -8.77
N ALA A 203 4.98 16.42 -8.90
CA ALA A 203 5.88 17.54 -8.59
C ALA A 203 6.19 17.60 -7.09
N ARG A 204 5.19 17.40 -6.23
CA ARG A 204 5.32 17.32 -4.76
C ARG A 204 6.27 16.19 -4.35
N MET A 205 6.09 14.99 -4.92
CA MET A 205 6.95 13.83 -4.66
C MET A 205 8.42 14.17 -4.96
N ARG A 206 8.70 14.77 -6.12
CA ARG A 206 10.07 15.13 -6.52
C ARG A 206 10.68 16.22 -5.64
N ARG A 207 9.91 17.25 -5.27
CA ARG A 207 10.44 18.45 -4.59
C ARG A 207 10.59 18.26 -3.08
N HIS A 208 9.67 17.54 -2.44
CA HIS A 208 9.55 17.48 -0.99
C HIS A 208 9.78 16.09 -0.42
N ARG A 209 9.04 15.08 -0.93
CA ARG A 209 9.05 13.76 -0.32
C ARG A 209 10.34 12.99 -0.57
N HIS A 210 10.93 13.15 -1.75
CA HIS A 210 12.22 12.52 -2.06
C HIS A 210 13.34 13.01 -1.13
N ALA A 211 13.39 14.28 -0.81
CA ALA A 211 14.36 14.83 0.15
C ALA A 211 14.20 14.18 1.54
N SER A 212 12.96 14.05 2.04
CA SER A 212 12.69 13.38 3.32
C SER A 212 13.15 11.93 3.34
N MET A 213 12.98 11.18 2.24
CA MET A 213 13.46 9.79 2.14
C MET A 213 14.99 9.71 2.17
N VAL A 214 15.69 10.61 1.48
CA VAL A 214 17.16 10.66 1.47
C VAL A 214 17.70 10.96 2.86
N THR A 215 17.10 11.88 3.58
CA THR A 215 17.51 12.23 4.95
C THR A 215 17.43 11.04 5.89
N VAL A 216 16.34 10.25 5.81
CA VAL A 216 16.17 9.06 6.65
C VAL A 216 17.15 7.94 6.30
N SER A 217 17.51 7.80 5.01
CA SER A 217 18.47 6.77 4.57
C SER A 217 19.92 7.03 4.99
N GLY A 218 20.20 8.15 5.63
CA GLY A 218 21.55 8.51 6.13
C GLY A 218 22.60 8.70 5.01
N VAL A 219 22.18 8.88 3.76
CA VAL A 219 23.08 9.18 2.65
C VAL A 219 23.40 10.67 2.70
N PRO A 220 24.68 11.08 2.95
CA PRO A 220 25.05 12.48 2.90
C PRO A 220 24.80 13.04 1.50
N SER A 221 24.14 14.19 1.45
CA SER A 221 23.83 14.94 0.23
C SER A 221 25.08 15.58 -0.38
#